data_d190a81f8f9fcc807eef3e830f8328cb
#
_entry.id   d190a81f8f9fcc807eef3e830f8328cb
#
_cell.length_a   1.000
_cell.length_b   1.000
_cell.length_c   1.000
_cell.angle_alpha   90.00
_cell.angle_beta   90.00
_cell.angle_gamma   90.00
#
_symmetry.space_group_name_H-M   'P 1'
#
loop_
_entity.id
_entity.type
_entity.pdbx_description
1 polymer ?
#
loop_
_entity_poly.entity_id
_entity_poly.type
_entity_poly.pdbx_seq_one_letter_code
_entity_poly.pdbx_strand_id
1 'polypeptide(L)'
;MNKKMIVYILGKMMGVEGLLLLIPALVSLIYHEKSVISFLIVAAILFVIYMVFGRKLPASKQIYGKEGFVIVGLAWILWSAFGALPFVISGSIPYYIDALFETISGFTTTGSTILADIEVLPMGISFWRSFTHWIGGMGVLVFVMMITSLDDENAMPLMRAEVPGPEADKLVPKARHTARLLYGMYFVLTAAEVVFLLFGGVNLYDALLHAFSTAGTGGFSNRAASVSFYDSAYIDGVITVFMILFGINFNLYFFILLKDWKSILKNEELWAYLGIVGVSIAIITGNILKIYGTVAHAFRYASFQVGAIITTTGFATADYDQWPELSKSILLALMFVGACAGSTGGGIKVSRLLIIVKSIRREVRKMLHPNAVTIIKVNGKKIGQDTLKNVNLYLTCYIIIMIVSILLVSIDNFDFATTFSGVLTTMSNVGPGISKVGPVMNFHPFSVLSKLVFCFDMLIGRLEIFPYLLLLSPELWRRRF
;
A
#
# COMPACT_ATOMS: atom_id res chain seq x y z
N MET A 1 -16.66 -17.85 17.47
CA MET A 1 -16.59 -16.91 16.34
C MET A 1 -17.99 -16.48 15.93
N ASN A 2 -18.24 -15.17 15.88
CA ASN A 2 -19.55 -14.60 15.51
C ASN A 2 -19.72 -14.50 13.99
N LYS A 3 -20.00 -15.64 13.33
CA LYS A 3 -20.14 -15.71 11.86
C LYS A 3 -21.21 -14.76 11.29
N LYS A 4 -22.34 -14.55 12.04
CA LYS A 4 -23.42 -13.66 11.58
C LYS A 4 -22.94 -12.21 11.51
N MET A 5 -22.11 -11.77 12.47
CA MET A 5 -21.56 -10.42 12.48
C MET A 5 -20.50 -10.22 11.40
N ILE A 6 -19.67 -11.24 11.11
CA ILE A 6 -18.72 -11.22 9.99
C ILE A 6 -19.46 -11.01 8.67
N VAL A 7 -20.47 -11.85 8.38
CA VAL A 7 -21.26 -11.76 7.14
C VAL A 7 -21.97 -10.40 7.02
N TYR A 8 -22.51 -9.88 8.13
CA TYR A 8 -23.14 -8.56 8.15
C TYR A 8 -22.18 -7.43 7.77
N ILE A 9 -20.97 -7.43 8.36
CA ILE A 9 -19.99 -6.39 8.07
C ILE A 9 -19.49 -6.50 6.63
N LEU A 10 -19.16 -7.71 6.16
CA LEU A 10 -18.76 -7.93 4.77
C LEU A 10 -19.86 -7.51 3.79
N GLY A 11 -21.13 -7.83 4.08
CA GLY A 11 -22.27 -7.37 3.29
C GLY A 11 -22.39 -5.84 3.25
N LYS A 12 -22.16 -5.14 4.36
CA LYS A 12 -22.08 -3.67 4.38
C LYS A 12 -20.94 -3.12 3.52
N MET A 13 -19.78 -3.77 3.59
CA MET A 13 -18.62 -3.37 2.81
C MET A 13 -18.89 -3.50 1.31
N MET A 14 -19.56 -4.57 0.88
CA MET A 14 -19.98 -4.73 -0.52
C MET A 14 -20.90 -3.60 -0.97
N GLY A 15 -21.83 -3.15 -0.13
CA GLY A 15 -22.68 -2.00 -0.43
C GLY A 15 -21.90 -0.70 -0.61
N VAL A 16 -20.86 -0.49 0.20
CA VAL A 16 -19.97 0.67 0.07
C VAL A 16 -19.17 0.62 -1.24
N GLU A 17 -18.60 -0.54 -1.59
CA GLU A 17 -17.91 -0.73 -2.87
C GLU A 17 -18.85 -0.46 -4.06
N GLY A 18 -20.10 -0.95 -4.00
CA GLY A 18 -21.13 -0.66 -4.99
C GLY A 18 -21.40 0.84 -5.17
N LEU A 19 -21.41 1.62 -4.08
CA LEU A 19 -21.51 3.09 -4.15
C LEU A 19 -20.28 3.74 -4.79
N LEU A 20 -19.09 3.25 -4.45
CA LEU A 20 -17.84 3.78 -5.00
C LEU A 20 -17.72 3.54 -6.51
N LEU A 21 -18.24 2.41 -7.03
CA LEU A 21 -18.28 2.12 -8.47
C LEU A 21 -19.14 3.09 -9.27
N LEU A 22 -20.06 3.83 -8.64
CA LEU A 22 -20.84 4.86 -9.32
C LEU A 22 -19.97 6.07 -9.73
N ILE A 23 -18.82 6.30 -9.07
CA ILE A 23 -17.92 7.40 -9.43
C ILE A 23 -17.23 7.15 -10.78
N PRO A 24 -16.54 6.00 -11.02
CA PRO A 24 -16.01 5.69 -12.35
C PRO A 24 -17.10 5.49 -13.40
N ALA A 25 -18.32 5.04 -13.01
CA ALA A 25 -19.46 5.02 -13.92
C ALA A 25 -19.83 6.43 -14.41
N LEU A 26 -19.81 7.42 -13.51
CA LEU A 26 -20.04 8.82 -13.87
C LEU A 26 -18.94 9.35 -14.81
N VAL A 27 -17.66 9.00 -14.54
CA VAL A 27 -16.55 9.35 -15.44
C VAL A 27 -16.76 8.74 -16.81
N SER A 28 -17.07 7.44 -16.92
CA SER A 28 -17.39 6.77 -18.19
C SER A 28 -18.56 7.43 -18.93
N LEU A 29 -19.56 7.91 -18.17
CA LEU A 29 -20.71 8.61 -18.76
C LEU A 29 -20.30 9.97 -19.35
N ILE A 30 -19.46 10.74 -18.65
CA ILE A 30 -18.93 12.04 -19.12
C ILE A 30 -18.14 11.88 -20.42
N TYR A 31 -17.36 10.79 -20.55
CA TYR A 31 -16.59 10.48 -21.76
C TYR A 31 -17.36 9.66 -22.79
N HIS A 32 -18.67 9.44 -22.60
CA HIS A 32 -19.55 8.68 -23.51
C HIS A 32 -19.07 7.25 -23.82
N GLU A 33 -18.51 6.56 -22.83
CA GLU A 33 -17.96 5.22 -22.97
C GLU A 33 -18.99 4.13 -22.65
N LYS A 34 -18.89 2.98 -23.34
CA LYS A 34 -19.72 1.80 -23.05
C LYS A 34 -19.40 1.13 -21.72
N SER A 35 -18.23 1.41 -21.13
CA SER A 35 -17.77 0.91 -19.82
C SER A 35 -18.71 1.30 -18.66
N VAL A 36 -19.56 2.31 -18.80
CA VAL A 36 -20.64 2.65 -17.84
C VAL A 36 -21.44 1.42 -17.46
N ILE A 37 -21.81 0.57 -18.44
CA ILE A 37 -22.68 -0.59 -18.22
C ILE A 37 -21.98 -1.60 -17.29
N SER A 38 -20.67 -1.81 -17.44
CA SER A 38 -19.92 -2.73 -16.60
C SER A 38 -19.95 -2.31 -15.13
N PHE A 39 -19.76 -1.03 -14.85
CA PHE A 39 -19.82 -0.49 -13.49
C PHE A 39 -21.22 -0.60 -12.87
N LEU A 40 -22.27 -0.29 -13.65
CA LEU A 40 -23.65 -0.38 -13.15
C LEU A 40 -24.08 -1.82 -12.86
N ILE A 41 -23.69 -2.79 -13.70
CA ILE A 41 -23.96 -4.20 -13.45
C ILE A 41 -23.32 -4.65 -12.14
N VAL A 42 -22.03 -4.37 -11.94
CA VAL A 42 -21.32 -4.78 -10.73
C VAL A 42 -21.88 -4.05 -9.50
N ALA A 43 -22.15 -2.76 -9.59
CA ALA A 43 -22.80 -2.02 -8.52
C ALA A 43 -24.15 -2.63 -8.12
N ALA A 44 -24.98 -3.03 -9.10
CA ALA A 44 -26.26 -3.69 -8.83
C ALA A 44 -26.07 -5.04 -8.13
N ILE A 45 -25.10 -5.86 -8.56
CA ILE A 45 -24.77 -7.13 -7.88
C ILE A 45 -24.37 -6.88 -6.43
N LEU A 46 -23.49 -5.92 -6.16
CA LEU A 46 -23.03 -5.57 -4.82
C LEU A 46 -24.16 -5.02 -3.95
N PHE A 47 -25.07 -4.24 -4.52
CA PHE A 47 -26.27 -3.78 -3.83
C PHE A 47 -27.21 -4.92 -3.44
N VAL A 48 -27.39 -5.93 -4.30
CA VAL A 48 -28.17 -7.15 -3.95
C VAL A 48 -27.50 -7.87 -2.79
N ILE A 49 -26.18 -8.07 -2.82
CA ILE A 49 -25.43 -8.68 -1.72
C ILE A 49 -25.61 -7.89 -0.41
N TYR A 50 -25.52 -6.57 -0.47
CA TYR A 50 -25.78 -5.71 0.69
C TYR A 50 -27.21 -5.86 1.23
N MET A 51 -28.21 -5.90 0.36
CA MET A 51 -29.61 -6.06 0.77
C MET A 51 -29.87 -7.39 1.49
N VAL A 52 -29.23 -8.46 1.03
CA VAL A 52 -29.37 -9.80 1.59
C VAL A 52 -28.60 -9.93 2.91
N PHE A 53 -27.36 -9.48 2.97
CA PHE A 53 -26.43 -9.77 4.08
C PHE A 53 -26.11 -8.55 4.96
N GLY A 54 -26.10 -7.34 4.41
CA GLY A 54 -25.63 -6.13 5.08
C GLY A 54 -26.71 -5.29 5.75
N ARG A 55 -28.02 -5.62 5.57
CA ARG A 55 -29.12 -4.78 6.06
C ARG A 55 -29.54 -5.08 7.48
N LYS A 56 -29.64 -6.38 7.85
CA LYS A 56 -30.17 -6.80 9.15
C LYS A 56 -29.03 -6.97 10.16
N LEU A 57 -29.01 -6.10 11.19
CA LEU A 57 -28.03 -6.20 12.28
C LEU A 57 -28.28 -7.48 13.10
N PRO A 58 -27.25 -8.32 13.34
CA PRO A 58 -27.38 -9.51 14.17
C PRO A 58 -27.66 -9.16 15.64
N ALA A 59 -28.32 -10.07 16.35
CA ALA A 59 -28.63 -9.90 17.78
C ALA A 59 -27.36 -9.79 18.64
N SER A 60 -26.34 -10.59 18.34
CA SER A 60 -25.02 -10.48 18.99
C SER A 60 -24.11 -9.55 18.18
N LYS A 61 -23.74 -8.43 18.78
CA LYS A 61 -22.91 -7.38 18.13
C LYS A 61 -21.43 -7.48 18.44
N GLN A 62 -21.01 -8.35 19.38
CA GLN A 62 -19.63 -8.41 19.85
C GLN A 62 -18.67 -8.93 18.78
N ILE A 63 -17.55 -8.22 18.61
CA ILE A 63 -16.42 -8.57 17.74
C ILE A 63 -15.17 -8.62 18.61
N TYR A 64 -14.49 -9.75 18.60
CA TYR A 64 -13.17 -9.90 19.25
C TYR A 64 -12.06 -9.77 18.22
N GLY A 65 -10.81 -9.76 18.66
CA GLY A 65 -9.65 -9.61 17.76
C GLY A 65 -9.57 -10.66 16.64
N LYS A 66 -10.02 -11.91 16.92
CA LYS A 66 -10.05 -12.98 15.91
C LYS A 66 -11.01 -12.67 14.75
N GLU A 67 -12.22 -12.23 15.08
CA GLU A 67 -13.21 -11.82 14.08
C GLU A 67 -12.71 -10.60 13.30
N GLY A 68 -12.00 -9.66 13.94
CA GLY A 68 -11.41 -8.52 13.30
C GLY A 68 -10.44 -8.93 12.18
N PHE A 69 -9.50 -9.82 12.45
CA PHE A 69 -8.55 -10.33 11.46
C PHE A 69 -9.25 -11.07 10.30
N VAL A 70 -10.27 -11.88 10.60
CA VAL A 70 -11.05 -12.58 9.57
C VAL A 70 -11.79 -11.60 8.66
N ILE A 71 -12.43 -10.60 9.24
CA ILE A 71 -13.18 -9.58 8.49
C ILE A 71 -12.22 -8.82 7.58
N VAL A 72 -11.07 -8.36 8.10
CA VAL A 72 -10.07 -7.64 7.33
C VAL A 72 -9.59 -8.49 6.16
N GLY A 73 -9.09 -9.70 6.41
CA GLY A 73 -8.54 -10.54 5.35
C GLY A 73 -9.56 -10.91 4.27
N LEU A 74 -10.81 -11.27 4.66
CA LEU A 74 -11.86 -11.57 3.70
C LEU A 74 -12.36 -10.33 2.94
N ALA A 75 -12.39 -9.17 3.58
CA ALA A 75 -12.81 -7.93 2.95
C ALA A 75 -11.90 -7.57 1.76
N TRP A 76 -10.59 -7.62 1.93
CA TRP A 76 -9.64 -7.32 0.87
C TRP A 76 -9.75 -8.31 -0.30
N ILE A 77 -9.95 -9.60 -0.01
CA ILE A 77 -10.17 -10.60 -1.06
C ILE A 77 -11.47 -10.32 -1.82
N LEU A 78 -12.58 -10.07 -1.10
CA LEU A 78 -13.88 -9.84 -1.72
C LEU A 78 -13.91 -8.54 -2.54
N TRP A 79 -13.38 -7.44 -1.98
CA TRP A 79 -13.29 -6.18 -2.71
C TRP A 79 -12.46 -6.31 -3.99
N SER A 80 -11.33 -7.01 -3.92
CA SER A 80 -10.53 -7.25 -5.11
C SER A 80 -11.24 -8.15 -6.12
N ALA A 81 -11.95 -9.17 -5.67
CA ALA A 81 -12.68 -10.08 -6.54
C ALA A 81 -13.85 -9.40 -7.28
N PHE A 82 -14.62 -8.58 -6.59
CA PHE A 82 -15.73 -7.84 -7.22
C PHE A 82 -15.23 -6.62 -7.99
N GLY A 83 -14.23 -5.91 -7.49
CA GLY A 83 -13.60 -4.79 -8.18
C GLY A 83 -12.89 -5.16 -9.48
N ALA A 84 -12.58 -6.45 -9.70
CA ALA A 84 -12.06 -6.98 -10.95
C ALA A 84 -13.13 -7.12 -12.04
N LEU A 85 -14.40 -7.29 -11.67
CA LEU A 85 -15.48 -7.55 -12.63
C LEU A 85 -15.69 -6.43 -13.67
N PRO A 86 -15.59 -5.13 -13.34
CA PRO A 86 -15.70 -4.07 -14.35
C PRO A 86 -14.68 -4.22 -15.48
N PHE A 87 -13.45 -4.65 -15.20
CA PHE A 87 -12.41 -4.88 -16.21
C PHE A 87 -12.78 -6.03 -17.15
N VAL A 88 -13.35 -7.11 -16.62
CA VAL A 88 -13.77 -8.29 -17.41
C VAL A 88 -15.00 -7.97 -18.25
N ILE A 89 -16.05 -7.38 -17.63
CA ILE A 89 -17.32 -7.11 -18.30
C ILE A 89 -17.15 -6.04 -19.39
N SER A 90 -16.27 -5.05 -19.20
CA SER A 90 -15.95 -4.06 -20.22
C SER A 90 -15.10 -4.63 -21.37
N GLY A 91 -14.49 -5.82 -21.19
CA GLY A 91 -13.54 -6.40 -22.13
C GLY A 91 -12.14 -5.77 -22.09
N SER A 92 -11.88 -4.83 -21.17
CA SER A 92 -10.56 -4.18 -21.04
C SER A 92 -9.47 -5.15 -20.57
N ILE A 93 -9.82 -6.10 -19.69
CA ILE A 93 -8.97 -7.22 -19.29
C ILE A 93 -9.85 -8.48 -19.33
N PRO A 94 -9.83 -9.25 -20.44
CA PRO A 94 -10.78 -10.35 -20.65
C PRO A 94 -10.61 -11.51 -19.68
N TYR A 95 -9.37 -11.79 -19.25
CA TYR A 95 -9.07 -12.90 -18.34
C TYR A 95 -9.25 -12.48 -16.88
N TYR A 96 -10.11 -13.21 -16.15
CA TYR A 96 -10.44 -12.86 -14.76
C TYR A 96 -9.23 -12.86 -13.81
N ILE A 97 -8.28 -13.79 -13.98
CA ILE A 97 -7.07 -13.83 -13.14
C ILE A 97 -6.22 -12.59 -13.36
N ASP A 98 -6.10 -12.11 -14.60
CA ASP A 98 -5.37 -10.88 -14.93
C ASP A 98 -6.09 -9.65 -14.36
N ALA A 99 -7.42 -9.58 -14.48
CA ALA A 99 -8.22 -8.53 -13.88
C ALA A 99 -8.13 -8.55 -12.34
N LEU A 100 -8.11 -9.74 -11.73
CA LEU A 100 -7.93 -9.91 -10.29
C LEU A 100 -6.55 -9.43 -9.84
N PHE A 101 -5.49 -9.77 -10.59
CA PHE A 101 -4.12 -9.29 -10.32
C PHE A 101 -4.08 -7.76 -10.34
N GLU A 102 -4.60 -7.13 -11.40
CA GLU A 102 -4.63 -5.67 -11.54
C GLU A 102 -5.40 -5.00 -10.41
N THR A 103 -6.53 -5.59 -9.99
CA THR A 103 -7.38 -5.05 -8.93
C THR A 103 -6.76 -5.25 -7.54
N ILE A 104 -6.15 -6.41 -7.28
CA ILE A 104 -5.39 -6.64 -6.04
C ILE A 104 -4.23 -5.64 -5.98
N SER A 105 -3.46 -5.49 -7.06
CA SER A 105 -2.40 -4.50 -7.15
C SER A 105 -2.94 -3.08 -6.90
N GLY A 106 -4.14 -2.77 -7.39
CA GLY A 106 -4.84 -1.52 -7.14
C GLY A 106 -5.15 -1.30 -5.67
N PHE A 107 -5.93 -2.17 -5.05
CA PHE A 107 -6.34 -2.00 -3.65
C PHE A 107 -5.18 -2.14 -2.66
N THR A 108 -4.23 -3.06 -2.89
CA THR A 108 -3.04 -3.19 -2.04
C THR A 108 -2.01 -2.09 -2.29
N THR A 109 -2.30 -1.17 -3.22
CA THR A 109 -1.42 -0.05 -3.58
C THR A 109 -0.02 -0.51 -3.99
N THR A 110 0.05 -1.62 -4.72
CA THR A 110 1.32 -2.20 -5.18
C THR A 110 1.81 -1.52 -6.47
N GLY A 111 0.92 -1.30 -7.45
CA GLY A 111 1.28 -0.68 -8.71
C GLY A 111 1.89 -1.62 -9.77
N SER A 112 2.04 -2.91 -9.48
CA SER A 112 2.38 -3.91 -10.50
C SER A 112 1.24 -4.05 -11.50
N THR A 113 1.53 -4.10 -12.81
CA THR A 113 0.52 -4.21 -13.85
C THR A 113 0.76 -5.39 -14.77
N ILE A 114 -0.35 -6.01 -15.21
CA ILE A 114 -0.32 -7.02 -16.28
C ILE A 114 -0.60 -6.41 -17.66
N LEU A 115 -0.93 -5.13 -17.73
CA LEU A 115 -1.28 -4.46 -18.97
C LEU A 115 -0.03 -4.19 -19.81
N ALA A 116 -0.05 -4.63 -21.05
CA ALA A 116 1.00 -4.33 -22.02
C ALA A 116 0.89 -2.88 -22.55
N ASP A 117 -0.33 -2.40 -22.73
CA ASP A 117 -0.62 -1.04 -23.13
C ASP A 117 -1.72 -0.46 -22.21
N ILE A 118 -1.37 0.57 -21.47
CA ILE A 118 -2.25 1.22 -20.51
C ILE A 118 -3.10 2.31 -21.18
N GLU A 119 -2.61 2.89 -22.27
CA GLU A 119 -3.23 4.07 -22.91
C GLU A 119 -4.48 3.71 -23.71
N VAL A 120 -4.68 2.44 -24.04
CA VAL A 120 -5.89 1.94 -24.72
C VAL A 120 -7.09 1.78 -23.78
N LEU A 121 -6.89 1.89 -22.46
CA LEU A 121 -7.98 1.73 -21.51
C LEU A 121 -9.01 2.85 -21.61
N PRO A 122 -10.32 2.54 -21.54
CA PRO A 122 -11.35 3.54 -21.34
C PRO A 122 -11.08 4.43 -20.11
N MET A 123 -11.43 5.71 -20.21
CA MET A 123 -11.18 6.70 -19.14
C MET A 123 -11.80 6.28 -17.80
N GLY A 124 -13.04 5.76 -17.80
CA GLY A 124 -13.66 5.27 -16.58
C GLY A 124 -12.94 4.07 -15.96
N ILE A 125 -12.40 3.16 -16.76
CA ILE A 125 -11.63 2.00 -16.33
C ILE A 125 -10.27 2.45 -15.78
N SER A 126 -9.58 3.36 -16.46
CA SER A 126 -8.32 3.96 -16.00
C SER A 126 -8.51 4.76 -14.69
N PHE A 127 -9.64 5.47 -14.57
CA PHE A 127 -10.03 6.15 -13.33
C PHE A 127 -10.23 5.14 -12.19
N TRP A 128 -10.98 4.05 -12.41
CA TRP A 128 -11.19 3.01 -11.40
C TRP A 128 -9.87 2.42 -10.91
N ARG A 129 -8.97 2.13 -11.82
CA ARG A 129 -7.63 1.62 -11.56
C ARG A 129 -6.86 2.51 -10.58
N SER A 130 -6.74 3.82 -10.82
CA SER A 130 -6.07 4.77 -9.92
C SER A 130 -6.88 5.04 -8.63
N PHE A 131 -8.22 5.01 -8.72
CA PHE A 131 -9.08 5.24 -7.57
C PHE A 131 -9.02 4.10 -6.55
N THR A 132 -8.77 2.84 -7.00
CA THR A 132 -8.49 1.73 -6.07
C THR A 132 -7.27 2.00 -5.21
N HIS A 133 -6.21 2.66 -5.73
CA HIS A 133 -5.06 3.09 -4.93
C HIS A 133 -5.46 4.08 -3.84
N TRP A 134 -6.28 5.07 -4.19
CA TRP A 134 -6.70 6.07 -3.21
C TRP A 134 -7.53 5.46 -2.07
N ILE A 135 -8.43 4.53 -2.39
CA ILE A 135 -9.23 3.79 -1.40
C ILE A 135 -8.33 2.90 -0.55
N GLY A 136 -7.43 2.14 -1.19
CA GLY A 136 -6.54 1.18 -0.53
C GLY A 136 -5.48 1.84 0.34
N GLY A 137 -5.05 3.07 0.02
CA GLY A 137 -3.95 3.76 0.70
C GLY A 137 -4.16 3.93 2.20
N MET A 138 -5.32 4.40 2.61
CA MET A 138 -5.68 4.54 4.04
C MET A 138 -6.34 3.31 4.64
N GLY A 139 -6.50 2.24 3.83
CA GLY A 139 -7.15 1.00 4.24
C GLY A 139 -8.66 0.99 4.00
N VAL A 140 -9.11 -0.12 3.45
CA VAL A 140 -10.51 -0.35 3.04
C VAL A 140 -11.46 -0.28 4.24
N LEU A 141 -11.08 -0.89 5.35
CA LEU A 141 -11.91 -0.93 6.56
C LEU A 141 -11.95 0.39 7.32
N VAL A 142 -10.83 1.12 7.37
CA VAL A 142 -10.80 2.46 7.98
C VAL A 142 -11.74 3.39 7.20
N PHE A 143 -11.77 3.27 5.86
CA PHE A 143 -12.71 3.98 5.00
C PHE A 143 -14.18 3.61 5.32
N VAL A 144 -14.47 2.31 5.41
CA VAL A 144 -15.82 1.84 5.74
C VAL A 144 -16.24 2.28 7.16
N MET A 145 -15.33 2.26 8.14
CA MET A 145 -15.62 2.75 9.49
C MET A 145 -15.92 4.26 9.53
N MET A 146 -15.28 5.05 8.66
CA MET A 146 -15.58 6.47 8.55
C MET A 146 -17.04 6.71 8.11
N ILE A 147 -17.52 5.93 7.14
CA ILE A 147 -18.85 6.09 6.52
C ILE A 147 -19.95 5.41 7.34
N THR A 148 -19.68 4.22 7.91
CA THR A 148 -20.69 3.42 8.59
C THR A 148 -20.81 3.77 10.07
N SER A 149 -21.99 3.48 10.65
CA SER A 149 -22.27 3.65 12.08
C SER A 149 -21.96 2.38 12.87
N LEU A 150 -20.70 1.91 12.84
CA LEU A 150 -20.25 0.84 13.74
C LEU A 150 -20.04 1.43 15.15
N ASP A 151 -20.47 0.68 16.19
CA ASP A 151 -20.24 1.08 17.58
C ASP A 151 -18.73 1.10 17.87
N ASP A 152 -18.25 2.06 18.66
CA ASP A 152 -16.81 2.26 18.94
C ASP A 152 -16.12 1.02 19.54
N GLU A 153 -16.86 0.21 20.34
CA GLU A 153 -16.34 -1.03 20.92
C GLU A 153 -15.98 -2.07 19.86
N ASN A 154 -16.75 -2.13 18.77
CA ASN A 154 -16.54 -3.07 17.67
C ASN A 154 -15.56 -2.54 16.61
N ALA A 155 -15.39 -1.23 16.51
CA ALA A 155 -14.50 -0.59 15.55
C ALA A 155 -13.02 -0.76 15.92
N MET A 156 -12.66 -0.80 17.20
CA MET A 156 -11.26 -0.91 17.65
C MET A 156 -10.55 -2.21 17.24
N PRO A 157 -11.15 -3.42 17.37
CA PRO A 157 -10.53 -4.64 16.87
C PRO A 157 -10.25 -4.61 15.37
N LEU A 158 -11.16 -4.02 14.58
CA LEU A 158 -11.01 -3.87 13.13
C LEU A 158 -9.88 -2.92 12.77
N MET A 159 -9.84 -1.75 13.41
CA MET A 159 -8.79 -0.75 13.17
C MET A 159 -7.40 -1.28 13.53
N ARG A 160 -7.26 -2.02 14.63
CA ARG A 160 -5.99 -2.65 15.01
C ARG A 160 -5.54 -3.74 14.05
N ALA A 161 -6.47 -4.41 13.38
CA ALA A 161 -6.18 -5.46 12.43
C ALA A 161 -5.73 -4.92 11.05
N GLU A 162 -6.04 -3.66 10.74
CA GLU A 162 -5.73 -3.05 9.44
C GLU A 162 -4.58 -2.04 9.50
N VAL A 163 -4.42 -1.30 10.61
CA VAL A 163 -3.37 -0.27 10.70
C VAL A 163 -1.98 -0.90 10.82
N PRO A 164 -1.10 -0.69 9.84
CA PRO A 164 0.22 -1.30 9.84
C PRO A 164 1.16 -0.67 10.87
N GLY A 165 1.89 -1.51 11.59
CA GLY A 165 2.93 -1.08 12.53
C GLY A 165 2.93 -1.82 13.86
N PRO A 166 4.02 -1.72 14.63
CA PRO A 166 4.17 -2.45 15.90
C PRO A 166 3.24 -1.93 17.01
N GLU A 167 2.73 -0.71 16.92
CA GLU A 167 1.79 -0.11 17.88
C GLU A 167 0.78 0.79 17.12
N ALA A 168 -0.51 0.50 17.26
CA ALA A 168 -1.57 1.39 16.80
C ALA A 168 -1.88 2.40 17.93
N ASP A 169 -1.30 3.60 17.87
CA ASP A 169 -1.60 4.67 18.81
C ASP A 169 -3.00 5.25 18.55
N LYS A 170 -3.77 5.48 19.63
CA LYS A 170 -5.06 6.17 19.56
C LYS A 170 -4.84 7.67 19.52
N LEU A 171 -5.25 8.33 18.44
CA LEU A 171 -5.26 9.81 18.37
C LEU A 171 -6.31 10.41 19.29
N VAL A 172 -7.48 9.78 19.36
CA VAL A 172 -8.62 10.19 20.17
C VAL A 172 -9.34 8.95 20.74
N PRO A 173 -10.16 9.10 21.81
CA PRO A 173 -10.81 7.96 22.49
C PRO A 173 -11.71 7.11 21.58
N LYS A 174 -12.33 7.73 20.55
CA LYS A 174 -13.26 7.03 19.65
C LYS A 174 -12.61 6.67 18.33
N ALA A 175 -12.60 5.38 17.96
CA ALA A 175 -12.00 4.87 16.72
C ALA A 175 -12.53 5.54 15.46
N ARG A 176 -13.85 5.76 15.38
CA ARG A 176 -14.49 6.45 14.25
C ARG A 176 -14.02 7.90 14.10
N HIS A 177 -13.77 8.60 15.20
CA HIS A 177 -13.27 9.97 15.15
C HIS A 177 -11.82 10.01 14.67
N THR A 178 -10.99 9.06 15.12
CA THR A 178 -9.63 8.86 14.60
C THR A 178 -9.66 8.61 13.09
N ALA A 179 -10.51 7.70 12.61
CA ALA A 179 -10.65 7.41 11.19
C ALA A 179 -11.02 8.66 10.37
N ARG A 180 -11.98 9.46 10.85
CA ARG A 180 -12.38 10.71 10.17
C ARG A 180 -11.25 11.73 10.08
N LEU A 181 -10.48 11.88 11.14
CA LEU A 181 -9.34 12.81 11.16
C LEU A 181 -8.25 12.36 10.17
N LEU A 182 -7.89 11.06 10.18
CA LEU A 182 -6.90 10.49 9.27
C LEU A 182 -7.32 10.67 7.81
N TYR A 183 -8.58 10.31 7.47
CA TYR A 183 -9.10 10.51 6.12
C TYR A 183 -9.21 11.97 5.73
N GLY A 184 -9.57 12.85 6.68
CA GLY A 184 -9.60 14.29 6.43
C GLY A 184 -8.23 14.84 6.03
N MET A 185 -7.17 14.45 6.76
CA MET A 185 -5.79 14.84 6.43
C MET A 185 -5.34 14.25 5.09
N TYR A 186 -5.66 12.99 4.85
CA TYR A 186 -5.39 12.30 3.58
C TYR A 186 -6.04 13.02 2.40
N PHE A 187 -7.31 13.36 2.52
CA PHE A 187 -8.07 14.11 1.50
C PHE A 187 -7.45 15.48 1.23
N VAL A 188 -7.12 16.25 2.29
CA VAL A 188 -6.51 17.58 2.16
C VAL A 188 -5.17 17.52 1.44
N LEU A 189 -4.31 16.55 1.78
CA LEU A 189 -3.03 16.37 1.11
C LEU A 189 -3.23 15.97 -0.36
N THR A 190 -4.17 15.07 -0.66
CA THR A 190 -4.49 14.68 -2.05
C THR A 190 -4.99 15.89 -2.86
N ALA A 191 -5.90 16.69 -2.29
CA ALA A 191 -6.42 17.87 -2.96
C ALA A 191 -5.32 18.92 -3.19
N ALA A 192 -4.42 19.10 -2.23
CA ALA A 192 -3.27 19.98 -2.40
C ALA A 192 -2.38 19.53 -3.56
N GLU A 193 -2.07 18.22 -3.65
CA GLU A 193 -1.28 17.69 -4.77
C GLU A 193 -1.95 17.93 -6.12
N VAL A 194 -3.26 17.68 -6.24
CA VAL A 194 -4.02 18.00 -7.46
C VAL A 194 -3.83 19.46 -7.86
N VAL A 195 -3.96 20.40 -6.91
CA VAL A 195 -3.79 21.82 -7.17
C VAL A 195 -2.37 22.15 -7.67
N PHE A 196 -1.33 21.59 -7.04
CA PHE A 196 0.04 21.79 -7.48
C PHE A 196 0.31 21.19 -8.88
N LEU A 197 -0.26 20.04 -9.21
CA LEU A 197 -0.14 19.43 -10.54
C LEU A 197 -0.85 20.28 -11.61
N LEU A 198 -2.01 20.88 -11.30
CA LEU A 198 -2.70 21.80 -12.19
C LEU A 198 -1.86 23.05 -12.47
N PHE A 199 -1.15 23.61 -11.47
CA PHE A 199 -0.20 24.71 -11.68
C PHE A 199 0.98 24.28 -12.57
N GLY A 200 1.33 22.99 -12.60
CA GLY A 200 2.32 22.42 -13.53
C GLY A 200 1.81 22.24 -14.96
N GLY A 201 0.56 22.61 -15.25
CA GLY A 201 -0.06 22.45 -16.58
C GLY A 201 -0.60 21.05 -16.87
N VAL A 202 -0.67 20.16 -15.89
CA VAL A 202 -1.32 18.84 -16.04
C VAL A 202 -2.82 19.04 -16.11
N ASN A 203 -3.52 18.35 -17.02
CA ASN A 203 -4.98 18.42 -17.09
C ASN A 203 -5.62 17.81 -15.82
N LEU A 204 -6.86 18.21 -15.51
CA LEU A 204 -7.54 17.79 -14.28
C LEU A 204 -7.67 16.27 -14.14
N TYR A 205 -7.96 15.56 -15.24
CA TYR A 205 -8.11 14.12 -15.22
C TYR A 205 -6.79 13.42 -14.84
N ASP A 206 -5.70 13.76 -15.54
CA ASP A 206 -4.38 13.19 -15.24
C ASP A 206 -3.89 13.59 -13.84
N ALA A 207 -4.14 14.84 -13.42
CA ALA A 207 -3.80 15.31 -12.07
C ALA A 207 -4.51 14.52 -10.96
N LEU A 208 -5.80 14.20 -11.15
CA LEU A 208 -6.55 13.36 -10.22
C LEU A 208 -5.99 11.93 -10.16
N LEU A 209 -5.70 11.31 -11.31
CA LEU A 209 -5.19 9.94 -11.36
C LEU A 209 -3.81 9.82 -10.68
N HIS A 210 -2.90 10.76 -10.96
CA HIS A 210 -1.57 10.77 -10.35
C HIS A 210 -1.65 11.07 -8.84
N ALA A 211 -2.47 12.05 -8.44
CA ALA A 211 -2.67 12.35 -7.02
C ALA A 211 -3.30 11.18 -6.24
N PHE A 212 -4.23 10.43 -6.82
CA PHE A 212 -4.78 9.23 -6.21
C PHE A 212 -3.70 8.15 -6.02
N SER A 213 -2.88 7.95 -7.04
CA SER A 213 -1.81 6.96 -7.02
C SER A 213 -0.65 7.38 -6.11
N THR A 214 -0.31 8.68 -6.02
CA THR A 214 0.68 9.21 -5.08
C THR A 214 0.18 9.08 -3.65
N ALA A 215 -1.06 9.53 -3.38
CA ALA A 215 -1.65 9.49 -2.05
C ALA A 215 -1.76 8.07 -1.52
N GLY A 216 -2.22 7.14 -2.35
CA GLY A 216 -2.23 5.72 -2.02
C GLY A 216 -0.84 5.09 -1.94
N THR A 217 0.20 5.76 -2.43
CA THR A 217 1.55 5.21 -2.65
C THR A 217 1.52 3.94 -3.53
N GLY A 218 0.82 4.01 -4.67
CA GLY A 218 0.57 2.84 -5.50
C GLY A 218 1.16 2.89 -6.91
N GLY A 219 1.41 4.07 -7.49
CA GLY A 219 2.18 4.25 -8.72
C GLY A 219 1.49 3.93 -10.05
N PHE A 220 0.19 3.63 -10.05
CA PHE A 220 -0.52 3.53 -11.30
C PHE A 220 -0.58 4.87 -12.04
N SER A 221 -0.29 4.85 -13.32
CA SER A 221 -0.41 5.98 -14.24
C SER A 221 -1.33 5.60 -15.40
N ASN A 222 -1.93 6.57 -16.05
CA ASN A 222 -2.61 6.43 -17.32
C ASN A 222 -1.67 6.66 -18.53
N ARG A 223 -0.38 6.88 -18.28
CA ARG A 223 0.68 7.03 -19.28
C ARG A 223 1.63 5.86 -19.22
N ALA A 224 1.92 5.23 -20.35
CA ALA A 224 2.84 4.10 -20.45
C ALA A 224 4.25 4.47 -19.94
N ALA A 225 4.68 5.70 -20.20
CA ALA A 225 5.95 6.22 -19.71
C ALA A 225 5.89 6.71 -18.25
N SER A 226 4.81 6.47 -17.49
CA SER A 226 4.60 6.96 -16.14
C SER A 226 4.79 8.49 -16.05
N VAL A 227 5.42 9.01 -15.00
CA VAL A 227 5.65 10.46 -14.81
C VAL A 227 6.66 11.04 -15.78
N SER A 228 7.56 10.21 -16.35
CA SER A 228 8.51 10.65 -17.38
C SER A 228 7.84 11.24 -18.63
N PHE A 229 6.55 10.91 -18.87
CA PHE A 229 5.74 11.49 -19.96
C PHE A 229 5.73 13.02 -19.95
N TYR A 230 5.73 13.64 -18.77
CA TYR A 230 5.63 15.10 -18.65
C TYR A 230 6.96 15.82 -18.86
N ASP A 231 8.09 15.15 -18.72
CA ASP A 231 9.45 15.70 -18.77
C ASP A 231 9.60 17.10 -18.12
N SER A 232 9.00 17.27 -16.97
CA SER A 232 8.95 18.52 -16.22
C SER A 232 9.60 18.38 -14.85
N ALA A 233 10.67 19.15 -14.59
CA ALA A 233 11.33 19.17 -13.29
C ALA A 233 10.37 19.65 -12.17
N TYR A 234 9.39 20.49 -12.50
CA TYR A 234 8.39 20.95 -11.55
C TYR A 234 7.46 19.79 -11.15
N ILE A 235 6.91 19.05 -12.12
CA ILE A 235 6.00 17.91 -11.87
C ILE A 235 6.73 16.82 -11.09
N ASP A 236 7.96 16.49 -11.48
CA ASP A 236 8.80 15.52 -10.77
C ASP A 236 9.03 15.95 -9.32
N GLY A 237 9.34 17.24 -9.11
CA GLY A 237 9.54 17.81 -7.78
C GLY A 237 8.26 17.76 -6.91
N VAL A 238 7.11 18.14 -7.47
CA VAL A 238 5.82 18.06 -6.77
C VAL A 238 5.52 16.63 -6.36
N ILE A 239 5.54 15.67 -7.29
CA ILE A 239 5.23 14.27 -6.99
C ILE A 239 6.24 13.71 -5.98
N THR A 240 7.55 14.01 -6.12
CA THR A 240 8.58 13.56 -5.16
C THR A 240 8.28 14.02 -3.74
N VAL A 241 7.95 15.31 -3.57
CA VAL A 241 7.63 15.88 -2.25
C VAL A 241 6.38 15.20 -1.67
N PHE A 242 5.31 15.06 -2.47
CA PHE A 242 4.08 14.43 -1.99
C PHE A 242 4.25 12.94 -1.70
N MET A 243 5.02 12.18 -2.49
CA MET A 243 5.39 10.80 -2.17
C MET A 243 6.05 10.71 -0.79
N ILE A 244 7.07 11.55 -0.54
CA ILE A 244 7.77 11.59 0.75
C ILE A 244 6.82 11.96 1.89
N LEU A 245 5.91 12.92 1.69
CA LEU A 245 4.90 13.32 2.67
C LEU A 245 3.94 12.15 2.97
N PHE A 246 3.38 11.47 1.97
CA PHE A 246 2.50 10.32 2.19
C PHE A 246 3.22 9.13 2.83
N GLY A 247 4.55 9.04 2.71
CA GLY A 247 5.40 8.07 3.42
C GLY A 247 5.61 8.38 4.91
N ILE A 248 5.24 9.55 5.41
CA ILE A 248 5.34 9.94 6.82
C ILE A 248 4.14 9.39 7.61
N ASN A 249 4.35 9.06 8.88
CA ASN A 249 3.29 8.64 9.80
C ASN A 249 2.20 9.73 9.92
N PHE A 250 0.96 9.39 9.60
CA PHE A 250 -0.17 10.33 9.63
C PHE A 250 -0.47 10.89 11.04
N ASN A 251 -0.07 10.21 12.11
CA ASN A 251 -0.18 10.75 13.46
C ASN A 251 0.65 12.03 13.65
N LEU A 252 1.74 12.21 12.89
CA LEU A 252 2.55 13.44 12.98
C LEU A 252 1.82 14.64 12.40
N TYR A 253 1.01 14.47 11.37
CA TYR A 253 0.15 15.54 10.85
C TYR A 253 -0.90 15.98 11.87
N PHE A 254 -1.43 15.05 12.67
CA PHE A 254 -2.32 15.40 13.77
C PHE A 254 -1.61 16.25 14.84
N PHE A 255 -0.33 15.96 15.17
CA PHE A 255 0.46 16.79 16.07
C PHE A 255 0.74 18.19 15.50
N ILE A 256 0.86 18.34 14.16
CA ILE A 256 0.92 19.66 13.51
C ILE A 256 -0.36 20.45 13.79
N LEU A 257 -1.53 19.85 13.63
CA LEU A 257 -2.82 20.49 13.92
C LEU A 257 -2.95 20.92 15.39
N LEU A 258 -2.39 20.14 16.31
CA LEU A 258 -2.33 20.46 17.74
C LEU A 258 -1.22 21.44 18.10
N LYS A 259 -0.38 21.86 17.13
CA LYS A 259 0.82 22.72 17.34
C LYS A 259 1.85 22.13 18.30
N ASP A 260 1.88 20.79 18.46
CA ASP A 260 2.86 20.06 19.27
C ASP A 260 4.12 19.73 18.46
N TRP A 261 4.89 20.76 18.16
CA TRP A 261 6.16 20.63 17.43
C TRP A 261 7.21 19.79 18.17
N LYS A 262 7.14 19.72 19.50
CA LYS A 262 8.09 18.95 20.32
C LYS A 262 7.96 17.44 20.04
N SER A 263 6.75 16.94 19.93
CA SER A 263 6.49 15.52 19.61
C SER A 263 6.97 15.16 18.22
N ILE A 264 6.86 16.06 17.24
CA ILE A 264 7.35 15.85 15.87
C ILE A 264 8.88 15.80 15.86
N LEU A 265 9.55 16.81 16.44
CA LEU A 265 11.01 16.91 16.44
C LEU A 265 11.70 15.78 17.24
N LYS A 266 11.01 15.19 18.21
CA LYS A 266 11.51 14.04 18.99
C LYS A 266 11.21 12.67 18.37
N ASN A 267 10.51 12.64 17.24
CA ASN A 267 10.15 11.37 16.60
C ASN A 267 11.37 10.75 15.89
N GLU A 268 11.87 9.66 16.46
CA GLU A 268 13.06 8.95 15.95
C GLU A 268 12.82 8.28 14.60
N GLU A 269 11.59 7.82 14.34
CA GLU A 269 11.22 7.18 13.07
C GLU A 269 11.27 8.18 11.92
N LEU A 270 10.73 9.40 12.12
CA LEU A 270 10.78 10.46 11.12
C LEU A 270 12.21 10.80 10.71
N TRP A 271 13.09 10.99 11.70
CA TRP A 271 14.48 11.34 11.42
C TRP A 271 15.26 10.19 10.77
N ALA A 272 14.99 8.94 11.17
CA ALA A 272 15.58 7.78 10.51
C ALA A 272 15.11 7.67 9.06
N TYR A 273 13.81 7.86 8.79
CA TYR A 273 13.24 7.86 7.46
C TYR A 273 13.87 8.94 6.58
N LEU A 274 13.86 10.18 7.02
CA LEU A 274 14.45 11.31 6.27
C LEU A 274 15.98 11.14 6.09
N GLY A 275 16.67 10.56 7.07
CA GLY A 275 18.09 10.24 6.99
C GLY A 275 18.38 9.18 5.91
N ILE A 276 17.58 8.09 5.88
CA ILE A 276 17.71 7.05 4.85
C ILE A 276 17.46 7.65 3.45
N VAL A 277 16.39 8.44 3.29
CA VAL A 277 16.08 9.14 2.04
C VAL A 277 17.24 10.02 1.61
N GLY A 278 17.71 10.94 2.48
CA GLY A 278 18.75 11.89 2.14
C GLY A 278 20.10 11.23 1.79
N VAL A 279 20.51 10.21 2.56
CA VAL A 279 21.76 9.46 2.29
C VAL A 279 21.64 8.69 0.98
N SER A 280 20.52 8.03 0.70
CA SER A 280 20.32 7.30 -0.55
C SER A 280 20.32 8.23 -1.76
N ILE A 281 19.66 9.39 -1.68
CA ILE A 281 19.69 10.40 -2.74
C ILE A 281 21.14 10.88 -2.99
N ALA A 282 21.89 11.19 -1.96
CA ALA A 282 23.26 11.68 -2.09
C ALA A 282 24.19 10.65 -2.78
N ILE A 283 24.13 9.39 -2.34
CA ILE A 283 24.95 8.30 -2.91
C ILE A 283 24.55 8.04 -4.37
N ILE A 284 23.25 7.90 -4.67
CA ILE A 284 22.78 7.63 -6.03
C ILE A 284 23.11 8.81 -6.95
N THR A 285 22.88 10.06 -6.52
CA THR A 285 23.23 11.26 -7.31
C THR A 285 24.71 11.24 -7.72
N GLY A 286 25.61 10.96 -6.79
CA GLY A 286 27.03 10.84 -7.10
C GLY A 286 27.35 9.69 -8.07
N ASN A 287 26.66 8.56 -7.92
CA ASN A 287 26.90 7.36 -8.72
C ASN A 287 26.41 7.49 -10.18
N ILE A 288 25.26 8.17 -10.40
CA ILE A 288 24.68 8.36 -11.76
C ILE A 288 25.10 9.67 -12.42
N LEU A 289 25.96 10.48 -11.78
CA LEU A 289 26.42 11.78 -12.30
C LEU A 289 27.01 11.69 -13.69
N LYS A 290 27.80 10.63 -13.96
CA LYS A 290 28.40 10.39 -15.27
C LYS A 290 27.39 10.12 -16.38
N ILE A 291 26.22 9.56 -16.04
CA ILE A 291 25.15 9.23 -16.99
C ILE A 291 24.41 10.51 -17.40
N TYR A 292 24.09 11.36 -16.43
CA TYR A 292 23.24 12.56 -16.66
C TYR A 292 24.02 13.86 -16.86
N GLY A 293 25.33 13.82 -16.71
CA GLY A 293 26.25 14.94 -17.02
C GLY A 293 26.22 16.12 -16.05
N THR A 294 25.11 16.41 -15.39
CA THR A 294 24.96 17.51 -14.43
C THR A 294 24.40 17.03 -13.08
N VAL A 295 24.87 17.70 -12.00
CA VAL A 295 24.38 17.38 -10.64
C VAL A 295 22.88 17.61 -10.53
N ALA A 296 22.33 18.64 -11.18
CA ALA A 296 20.91 18.96 -11.13
C ALA A 296 20.04 17.84 -11.74
N HIS A 297 20.42 17.31 -12.91
CA HIS A 297 19.70 16.20 -13.53
C HIS A 297 19.87 14.91 -12.74
N ALA A 298 21.09 14.58 -12.30
CA ALA A 298 21.32 13.41 -11.47
C ALA A 298 20.51 13.47 -10.15
N PHE A 299 20.45 14.64 -9.49
CA PHE A 299 19.66 14.86 -8.28
C PHE A 299 18.15 14.73 -8.55
N ARG A 300 17.63 15.30 -9.65
CA ARG A 300 16.22 15.18 -10.06
C ARG A 300 15.79 13.73 -10.15
N TYR A 301 16.51 12.92 -10.92
CA TYR A 301 16.17 11.51 -11.12
C TYR A 301 16.44 10.66 -9.87
N ALA A 302 17.54 10.90 -9.15
CA ALA A 302 17.84 10.17 -7.92
C ALA A 302 16.79 10.43 -6.83
N SER A 303 16.40 11.69 -6.61
CA SER A 303 15.41 12.06 -5.59
C SER A 303 14.03 11.48 -5.90
N PHE A 304 13.63 11.50 -7.18
CA PHE A 304 12.37 10.92 -7.61
C PHE A 304 12.35 9.40 -7.39
N GLN A 305 13.36 8.67 -7.87
CA GLN A 305 13.37 7.20 -7.76
C GLN A 305 13.56 6.74 -6.30
N VAL A 306 14.39 7.41 -5.51
CA VAL A 306 14.47 7.12 -4.06
C VAL A 306 13.13 7.37 -3.38
N GLY A 307 12.48 8.51 -3.67
CA GLY A 307 11.14 8.80 -3.16
C GLY A 307 10.13 7.72 -3.56
N ALA A 308 10.05 7.38 -4.85
CA ALA A 308 9.13 6.38 -5.39
C ALA A 308 9.31 4.99 -4.75
N ILE A 309 10.55 4.57 -4.55
CA ILE A 309 10.85 3.21 -4.05
C ILE A 309 10.69 3.11 -2.53
N ILE A 310 11.23 4.05 -1.74
CA ILE A 310 11.13 3.96 -0.27
C ILE A 310 9.70 4.14 0.24
N THR A 311 8.92 4.97 -0.45
CA THR A 311 7.50 5.16 -0.10
C THR A 311 6.62 4.05 -0.66
N THR A 312 7.21 3.15 -1.43
CA THR A 312 6.52 2.07 -2.14
C THR A 312 5.48 2.57 -3.14
N THR A 313 5.71 3.77 -3.71
CA THR A 313 4.81 4.34 -4.73
C THR A 313 5.06 3.72 -6.11
N GLY A 314 6.33 3.55 -6.50
CA GLY A 314 6.67 2.85 -7.75
C GLY A 314 6.50 3.64 -9.05
N PHE A 315 6.29 4.95 -9.02
CA PHE A 315 6.37 5.78 -10.22
C PHE A 315 7.79 5.80 -10.83
N ALA A 316 7.87 6.04 -12.13
CA ALA A 316 9.15 6.11 -12.83
C ALA A 316 9.29 7.43 -13.64
N THR A 317 10.46 8.06 -13.51
CA THR A 317 10.91 9.17 -14.37
C THR A 317 12.16 8.78 -15.16
N ALA A 318 12.77 7.62 -14.84
CA ALA A 318 13.93 7.07 -15.52
C ALA A 318 13.90 5.54 -15.42
N ASP A 319 14.49 4.88 -16.41
CA ASP A 319 14.75 3.45 -16.38
C ASP A 319 15.99 3.17 -15.51
N TYR A 320 15.78 2.96 -14.21
CA TYR A 320 16.87 2.68 -13.28
C TYR A 320 17.49 1.29 -13.47
N ASP A 321 16.94 0.44 -14.32
CA ASP A 321 17.58 -0.83 -14.68
C ASP A 321 18.88 -0.60 -15.50
N GLN A 322 18.99 0.58 -16.15
CA GLN A 322 20.19 1.04 -16.82
C GLN A 322 21.23 1.70 -15.88
N TRP A 323 20.90 1.85 -14.59
CA TRP A 323 21.82 2.49 -13.64
C TRP A 323 22.92 1.55 -13.16
N PRO A 324 24.05 2.10 -12.64
CA PRO A 324 25.11 1.27 -12.05
C PRO A 324 24.60 0.38 -10.91
N GLU A 325 25.24 -0.77 -10.73
CA GLU A 325 24.83 -1.81 -9.78
C GLU A 325 24.66 -1.30 -8.34
N LEU A 326 25.52 -0.35 -7.90
CA LEU A 326 25.37 0.26 -6.57
C LEU A 326 24.04 0.96 -6.42
N SER A 327 23.60 1.74 -7.41
CA SER A 327 22.33 2.45 -7.39
C SER A 327 21.14 1.47 -7.37
N LYS A 328 21.17 0.42 -8.21
CA LYS A 328 20.16 -0.65 -8.22
C LYS A 328 20.08 -1.39 -6.88
N SER A 329 21.24 -1.71 -6.30
CA SER A 329 21.32 -2.39 -4.99
C SER A 329 20.74 -1.54 -3.85
N ILE A 330 20.98 -0.21 -3.88
CA ILE A 330 20.36 0.71 -2.90
C ILE A 330 18.85 0.73 -3.08
N LEU A 331 18.34 0.84 -4.31
CA LEU A 331 16.90 0.82 -4.57
C LEU A 331 16.27 -0.49 -4.11
N LEU A 332 16.89 -1.66 -4.38
CA LEU A 332 16.44 -2.95 -3.85
C LEU A 332 16.40 -2.98 -2.30
N ALA A 333 17.44 -2.45 -1.65
CA ALA A 333 17.44 -2.36 -0.19
C ALA A 333 16.30 -1.45 0.34
N LEU A 334 15.98 -0.35 -0.35
CA LEU A 334 14.88 0.54 0.01
C LEU A 334 13.51 -0.13 -0.17
N MET A 335 13.33 -1.05 -1.14
CA MET A 335 12.09 -1.84 -1.28
C MET A 335 11.80 -2.68 -0.02
N PHE A 336 12.84 -3.24 0.64
CA PHE A 336 12.67 -3.93 1.92
C PHE A 336 12.31 -2.97 3.05
N VAL A 337 12.98 -1.82 3.13
CA VAL A 337 12.82 -0.87 4.23
C VAL A 337 11.41 -0.31 4.28
N GLY A 338 10.91 0.19 3.16
CA GLY A 338 9.60 0.84 3.07
C GLY A 338 9.51 2.17 3.81
N ALA A 339 8.27 2.64 4.01
CA ALA A 339 7.97 3.94 4.64
C ALA A 339 7.78 3.86 6.17
N CYS A 340 7.32 4.94 6.80
CA CYS A 340 7.01 4.96 8.24
C CYS A 340 5.78 4.10 8.58
N ALA A 341 5.73 3.57 9.79
CA ALA A 341 4.51 2.95 10.32
C ALA A 341 3.38 3.99 10.41
N GLY A 342 2.14 3.56 10.10
CA GLY A 342 0.99 4.48 10.06
C GLY A 342 1.04 5.50 8.92
N SER A 343 1.80 5.23 7.86
CA SER A 343 1.74 5.87 6.54
C SER A 343 0.96 5.00 5.56
N THR A 344 0.74 5.50 4.34
CA THR A 344 0.12 4.72 3.25
C THR A 344 1.07 3.70 2.61
N GLY A 345 2.39 3.84 2.79
CA GLY A 345 3.41 2.99 2.18
C GLY A 345 3.40 1.53 2.67
N GLY A 346 3.98 0.63 1.90
CA GLY A 346 4.21 -0.79 2.19
C GLY A 346 5.57 -1.09 2.86
N GLY A 347 6.11 -2.28 2.63
CA GLY A 347 7.42 -2.72 3.13
C GLY A 347 7.44 -3.09 4.63
N ILE A 348 8.64 -3.39 5.15
CA ILE A 348 8.84 -3.81 6.55
C ILE A 348 8.55 -2.70 7.56
N LYS A 349 8.65 -1.44 7.15
CA LYS A 349 8.52 -0.20 7.92
C LYS A 349 9.78 0.19 8.69
N VAL A 350 10.07 1.51 8.63
CA VAL A 350 11.25 2.10 9.30
C VAL A 350 11.22 1.86 10.81
N SER A 351 10.03 1.88 11.45
CA SER A 351 9.89 1.59 12.88
C SER A 351 10.42 0.22 13.29
N ARG A 352 10.11 -0.83 12.49
CA ARG A 352 10.63 -2.18 12.76
C ARG A 352 12.13 -2.25 12.57
N LEU A 353 12.66 -1.61 11.52
CA LEU A 353 14.11 -1.53 11.31
C LEU A 353 14.82 -0.86 12.49
N LEU A 354 14.28 0.23 13.03
CA LEU A 354 14.79 0.89 14.23
C LEU A 354 14.78 -0.04 15.45
N ILE A 355 13.69 -0.77 15.66
CA ILE A 355 13.57 -1.72 16.76
C ILE A 355 14.62 -2.83 16.62
N ILE A 356 14.81 -3.38 15.41
CA ILE A 356 15.79 -4.43 15.12
C ILE A 356 17.21 -3.92 15.38
N VAL A 357 17.59 -2.75 14.85
CA VAL A 357 18.93 -2.17 15.07
C VAL A 357 19.21 -1.90 16.55
N LYS A 358 18.21 -1.36 17.30
CA LYS A 358 18.33 -1.14 18.73
C LYS A 358 18.41 -2.47 19.51
N SER A 359 17.70 -3.51 19.03
CA SER A 359 17.75 -4.85 19.64
C SER A 359 19.14 -5.47 19.47
N ILE A 360 19.72 -5.40 18.27
CA ILE A 360 21.08 -5.86 18.01
C ILE A 360 22.08 -5.13 18.92
N ARG A 361 22.01 -3.80 18.99
CA ARG A 361 22.87 -3.00 19.87
C ARG A 361 22.73 -3.40 21.33
N ARG A 362 21.51 -3.70 21.79
CA ARG A 362 21.26 -4.19 23.15
C ARG A 362 21.94 -5.54 23.39
N GLU A 363 21.80 -6.50 22.48
CA GLU A 363 22.40 -7.83 22.67
C GLU A 363 23.92 -7.76 22.64
N VAL A 364 24.52 -6.98 21.74
CA VAL A 364 25.99 -6.74 21.74
C VAL A 364 26.44 -6.12 23.08
N ARG A 365 25.70 -5.11 23.57
CA ARG A 365 26.03 -4.49 24.87
C ARG A 365 25.91 -5.45 26.04
N LYS A 366 24.91 -6.35 25.99
CA LYS A 366 24.73 -7.40 27.01
C LYS A 366 25.87 -8.42 26.99
N MET A 367 26.41 -8.77 25.82
CA MET A 367 27.58 -9.64 25.71
C MET A 367 28.82 -8.99 26.33
N LEU A 368 28.99 -7.67 26.18
CA LEU A 368 30.10 -6.91 26.74
C LEU A 368 29.92 -6.66 28.25
N HIS A 369 28.69 -6.47 28.71
CA HIS A 369 28.34 -6.14 30.10
C HIS A 369 27.14 -6.99 30.53
N PRO A 370 27.34 -8.26 30.92
CA PRO A 370 26.27 -9.22 31.23
C PRO A 370 25.29 -8.77 32.32
N ASN A 371 25.76 -7.99 33.29
CA ASN A 371 24.97 -7.49 34.41
C ASN A 371 24.24 -6.16 34.12
N ALA A 372 24.43 -5.57 32.92
CA ALA A 372 23.79 -4.31 32.58
C ALA A 372 22.30 -4.51 32.20
N VAL A 373 21.39 -3.85 32.90
CA VAL A 373 19.98 -3.80 32.56
C VAL A 373 19.80 -2.80 31.42
N THR A 374 19.63 -3.32 30.19
CA THR A 374 19.44 -2.50 29.00
C THR A 374 17.99 -2.57 28.52
N ILE A 375 17.34 -1.39 28.43
CA ILE A 375 15.95 -1.25 28.00
C ILE A 375 15.95 -0.59 26.62
N ILE A 376 15.20 -1.17 25.66
CA ILE A 376 14.99 -0.55 24.36
C ILE A 376 13.90 0.52 24.50
N LYS A 377 14.20 1.73 24.00
CA LYS A 377 13.26 2.84 23.93
C LYS A 377 13.13 3.32 22.48
N VAL A 378 11.92 3.64 22.05
CA VAL A 378 11.61 4.32 20.78
C VAL A 378 10.72 5.53 21.11
N ASN A 379 11.06 6.69 20.60
CA ASN A 379 10.36 7.95 20.92
C ASN A 379 10.28 8.21 22.43
N GLY A 380 11.31 7.80 23.20
CA GLY A 380 11.33 7.91 24.65
C GLY A 380 10.48 6.88 25.41
N LYS A 381 9.61 6.12 24.75
CA LYS A 381 8.77 5.07 25.35
C LYS A 381 9.52 3.73 25.39
N LYS A 382 9.35 2.97 26.49
CA LYS A 382 9.92 1.61 26.61
C LYS A 382 9.15 0.65 25.70
N ILE A 383 9.88 -0.10 24.88
CA ILE A 383 9.32 -1.18 24.06
C ILE A 383 9.16 -2.44 24.92
N GLY A 384 7.94 -3.00 24.90
CA GLY A 384 7.60 -4.25 25.60
C GLY A 384 8.28 -5.47 24.98
N GLN A 385 8.46 -6.53 25.77
CA GLN A 385 9.01 -7.80 25.29
C GLN A 385 8.15 -8.43 24.20
N ASP A 386 6.82 -8.30 24.31
CA ASP A 386 5.88 -8.86 23.33
C ASP A 386 5.99 -8.14 21.97
N THR A 387 6.16 -6.82 21.96
CA THR A 387 6.42 -6.06 20.73
C THR A 387 7.71 -6.53 20.05
N LEU A 388 8.79 -6.76 20.82
CA LEU A 388 10.04 -7.28 20.28
C LEU A 388 9.88 -8.68 19.67
N LYS A 389 9.17 -9.58 20.36
CA LYS A 389 8.85 -10.92 19.85
C LYS A 389 8.04 -10.85 18.57
N ASN A 390 7.03 -9.98 18.53
CA ASN A 390 6.17 -9.81 17.34
C ASN A 390 6.96 -9.29 16.13
N VAL A 391 7.89 -8.33 16.33
CA VAL A 391 8.75 -7.82 15.24
C VAL A 391 9.65 -8.93 14.69
N ASN A 392 10.28 -9.73 15.56
CA ASN A 392 11.12 -10.83 15.13
C ASN A 392 10.30 -11.92 14.41
N LEU A 393 9.13 -12.28 14.94
CA LEU A 393 8.24 -13.26 14.32
C LEU A 393 7.76 -12.78 12.94
N TYR A 394 7.37 -11.50 12.82
CA TYR A 394 6.99 -10.90 11.54
C TYR A 394 8.12 -11.05 10.51
N LEU A 395 9.35 -10.67 10.88
CA LEU A 395 10.49 -10.75 9.96
C LEU A 395 10.80 -12.21 9.56
N THR A 396 10.72 -13.15 10.51
CA THR A 396 10.88 -14.58 10.22
C THR A 396 9.83 -15.08 9.24
N CYS A 397 8.55 -14.77 9.47
CA CYS A 397 7.47 -15.14 8.56
C CYS A 397 7.65 -14.49 7.19
N TYR A 398 8.04 -13.20 7.13
CA TYR A 398 8.30 -12.49 5.89
C TYR A 398 9.37 -13.19 5.03
N ILE A 399 10.50 -13.57 5.65
CA ILE A 399 11.59 -14.27 4.95
C ILE A 399 11.14 -15.66 4.46
N ILE A 400 10.42 -16.43 5.30
CA ILE A 400 9.94 -17.76 4.92
C ILE A 400 8.97 -17.67 3.73
N ILE A 401 8.00 -16.76 3.78
CA ILE A 401 7.03 -16.57 2.69
C ILE A 401 7.76 -16.13 1.42
N MET A 402 8.69 -15.18 1.52
CA MET A 402 9.49 -14.72 0.38
C MET A 402 10.24 -15.88 -0.29
N ILE A 403 10.89 -16.74 0.49
CA ILE A 403 11.61 -17.93 -0.04
C ILE A 403 10.63 -18.87 -0.75
N VAL A 404 9.48 -19.15 -0.15
CA VAL A 404 8.46 -20.03 -0.74
C VAL A 404 7.93 -19.43 -2.04
N SER A 405 7.61 -18.13 -2.06
CA SER A 405 7.13 -17.42 -3.26
C SER A 405 8.18 -17.43 -4.37
N ILE A 406 9.48 -17.19 -4.05
CA ILE A 406 10.58 -17.28 -5.04
C ILE A 406 10.63 -18.68 -5.65
N LEU A 407 10.56 -19.75 -4.85
CA LEU A 407 10.59 -21.13 -5.36
C LEU A 407 9.40 -21.42 -6.28
N LEU A 408 8.21 -20.95 -5.95
CA LEU A 408 7.01 -21.15 -6.78
C LEU A 408 7.09 -20.36 -8.09
N VAL A 409 7.52 -19.10 -8.05
CA VAL A 409 7.66 -18.25 -9.25
C VAL A 409 8.81 -18.72 -10.14
N SER A 410 9.85 -19.35 -9.58
CA SER A 410 10.97 -19.92 -10.35
C SER A 410 10.55 -21.02 -11.35
N ILE A 411 9.34 -21.57 -11.21
CA ILE A 411 8.77 -22.54 -12.18
C ILE A 411 8.64 -21.93 -13.57
N ASP A 412 8.47 -20.60 -13.69
CA ASP A 412 8.37 -19.91 -14.97
C ASP A 412 9.73 -19.74 -15.69
N ASN A 413 10.84 -20.18 -15.09
CA ASN A 413 12.19 -20.14 -15.64
C ASN A 413 12.69 -18.74 -16.09
N PHE A 414 12.28 -17.68 -15.42
CA PHE A 414 12.89 -16.37 -15.58
C PHE A 414 14.25 -16.30 -14.86
N ASP A 415 15.06 -15.29 -15.21
CA ASP A 415 16.32 -15.02 -14.53
C ASP A 415 16.09 -14.69 -13.03
N PHE A 416 17.13 -14.90 -12.22
CA PHE A 416 17.05 -14.74 -10.77
C PHE A 416 16.68 -13.28 -10.37
N ALA A 417 17.21 -12.28 -11.09
CA ALA A 417 16.92 -10.87 -10.81
C ALA A 417 15.42 -10.56 -11.01
N THR A 418 14.82 -11.05 -12.09
CA THR A 418 13.37 -10.95 -12.36
C THR A 418 12.55 -11.64 -11.29
N THR A 419 12.85 -12.91 -10.98
CA THR A 419 12.10 -13.70 -10.00
C THR A 419 12.19 -13.10 -8.60
N PHE A 420 13.41 -12.82 -8.14
CA PHE A 420 13.66 -12.24 -6.82
C PHE A 420 13.01 -10.87 -6.65
N SER A 421 13.25 -9.96 -7.60
CA SER A 421 12.69 -8.60 -7.49
C SER A 421 11.17 -8.59 -7.72
N GLY A 422 10.63 -9.48 -8.54
CA GLY A 422 9.18 -9.64 -8.70
C GLY A 422 8.48 -10.04 -7.41
N VAL A 423 9.00 -11.03 -6.68
CA VAL A 423 8.49 -11.41 -5.35
C VAL A 423 8.71 -10.29 -4.33
N LEU A 424 9.90 -9.68 -4.30
CA LEU A 424 10.20 -8.62 -3.35
C LEU A 424 9.28 -7.42 -3.54
N THR A 425 9.06 -6.96 -4.77
CA THR A 425 8.25 -5.79 -5.04
C THR A 425 6.77 -6.03 -4.74
N THR A 426 6.25 -7.23 -4.99
CA THR A 426 4.86 -7.59 -4.66
C THR A 426 4.64 -7.75 -3.16
N MET A 427 5.57 -8.39 -2.43
CA MET A 427 5.51 -8.49 -0.95
C MET A 427 5.70 -7.15 -0.24
N SER A 428 6.45 -6.22 -0.83
CA SER A 428 6.67 -4.89 -0.27
C SER A 428 5.67 -3.85 -0.78
N ASN A 429 4.79 -4.22 -1.71
CA ASN A 429 3.81 -3.34 -2.36
C ASN A 429 4.47 -2.11 -3.02
N VAL A 430 5.51 -2.30 -3.84
CA VAL A 430 6.28 -1.22 -4.49
C VAL A 430 5.89 -1.00 -5.95
N GLY A 431 5.58 -2.08 -6.69
CA GLY A 431 5.21 -2.08 -8.11
C GLY A 431 6.33 -2.58 -9.02
N PRO A 432 7.25 -1.73 -9.46
CA PRO A 432 8.34 -2.16 -10.34
C PRO A 432 9.48 -2.82 -9.56
N GLY A 433 10.10 -3.83 -10.19
CA GLY A 433 11.32 -4.50 -9.72
C GLY A 433 12.53 -4.15 -10.58
N ILE A 434 13.29 -5.18 -10.97
CA ILE A 434 14.48 -5.09 -11.84
C ILE A 434 14.32 -6.11 -12.99
N SER A 435 15.03 -5.91 -14.10
CA SER A 435 15.00 -6.77 -15.27
C SER A 435 13.61 -6.83 -15.91
N LYS A 436 13.02 -8.01 -16.15
CA LYS A 436 11.72 -8.16 -16.84
C LYS A 436 10.49 -7.67 -16.05
N VAL A 437 10.68 -7.24 -14.81
CA VAL A 437 9.66 -6.54 -13.98
C VAL A 437 10.11 -5.13 -13.61
N GLY A 438 11.08 -4.57 -14.35
CA GLY A 438 11.61 -3.22 -14.19
C GLY A 438 10.58 -2.11 -14.47
N PRO A 439 10.98 -0.83 -14.34
CA PRO A 439 10.08 0.31 -14.39
C PRO A 439 9.34 0.53 -15.71
N VAL A 440 9.86 -0.03 -16.81
CA VAL A 440 9.27 0.02 -18.16
C VAL A 440 8.67 -1.32 -18.61
N MET A 441 8.62 -2.30 -17.70
CA MET A 441 8.16 -3.66 -17.95
C MET A 441 6.85 -3.94 -17.20
N ASN A 442 6.29 -5.15 -17.38
CA ASN A 442 5.03 -5.56 -16.76
C ASN A 442 5.02 -7.05 -16.40
N PHE A 443 3.99 -7.49 -15.67
CA PHE A 443 3.83 -8.86 -15.20
C PHE A 443 3.02 -9.75 -16.17
N HIS A 444 2.71 -9.28 -17.37
CA HIS A 444 1.95 -10.06 -18.35
C HIS A 444 2.57 -11.41 -18.71
N PRO A 445 3.91 -11.53 -18.90
CA PRO A 445 4.53 -12.77 -19.35
C PRO A 445 4.49 -13.93 -18.35
N PHE A 446 4.15 -13.67 -17.08
CA PHE A 446 4.13 -14.69 -16.04
C PHE A 446 2.94 -15.64 -16.18
N SER A 447 3.13 -16.91 -15.75
CA SER A 447 2.08 -17.92 -15.72
C SER A 447 0.95 -17.54 -14.73
N VAL A 448 -0.19 -18.22 -14.89
CA VAL A 448 -1.33 -18.07 -13.97
C VAL A 448 -0.93 -18.39 -12.53
N LEU A 449 -0.07 -19.42 -12.33
CA LEU A 449 0.42 -19.79 -11.00
C LEU A 449 1.22 -18.64 -10.37
N SER A 450 2.19 -18.09 -11.10
CA SER A 450 3.02 -16.99 -10.60
C SER A 450 2.18 -15.72 -10.33
N LYS A 451 1.20 -15.41 -11.19
CA LYS A 451 0.26 -14.32 -10.95
C LYS A 451 -0.55 -14.49 -9.66
N LEU A 452 -0.99 -15.72 -9.35
CA LEU A 452 -1.69 -16.04 -8.10
C LEU A 452 -0.77 -15.92 -6.87
N VAL A 453 0.50 -16.34 -6.99
CA VAL A 453 1.50 -16.15 -5.94
C VAL A 453 1.74 -14.68 -5.69
N PHE A 454 1.93 -13.87 -6.72
CA PHE A 454 2.07 -12.42 -6.58
C PHE A 454 0.81 -11.76 -5.98
N CYS A 455 -0.38 -12.20 -6.35
CA CYS A 455 -1.63 -11.75 -5.72
C CYS A 455 -1.63 -12.01 -4.20
N PHE A 456 -1.19 -13.19 -3.80
CA PHE A 456 -1.07 -13.55 -2.38
C PHE A 456 0.00 -12.72 -1.68
N ASP A 457 1.16 -12.51 -2.30
CA ASP A 457 2.25 -11.69 -1.79
C ASP A 457 1.81 -10.23 -1.58
N MET A 458 1.10 -9.63 -2.54
CA MET A 458 0.55 -8.28 -2.44
C MET A 458 -0.44 -8.14 -1.27
N LEU A 459 -1.33 -9.11 -1.08
CA LEU A 459 -2.29 -9.12 0.02
C LEU A 459 -1.61 -9.28 1.38
N ILE A 460 -0.64 -10.18 1.49
CA ILE A 460 0.14 -10.39 2.73
C ILE A 460 0.98 -9.18 3.08
N GLY A 461 1.63 -8.59 2.09
CA GLY A 461 2.43 -7.38 2.27
C GLY A 461 1.62 -6.24 2.85
N ARG A 462 0.40 -6.04 2.35
CA ARG A 462 -0.49 -4.95 2.78
C ARG A 462 -1.05 -5.13 4.18
N LEU A 463 -1.50 -6.33 4.53
CA LEU A 463 -2.17 -6.65 5.80
C LEU A 463 -1.23 -7.25 6.87
N GLU A 464 0.07 -7.16 6.66
CA GLU A 464 1.09 -7.55 7.65
C GLU A 464 1.05 -9.03 8.08
N ILE A 465 0.82 -9.95 7.13
CA ILE A 465 1.00 -11.41 7.25
C ILE A 465 -0.04 -12.08 8.17
N PHE A 466 -0.19 -11.65 9.43
CA PHE A 466 -0.96 -12.37 10.45
C PHE A 466 -2.44 -12.59 10.13
N PRO A 467 -3.20 -11.64 9.52
CA PRO A 467 -4.58 -11.88 9.13
C PRO A 467 -4.75 -13.08 8.20
N TYR A 468 -3.84 -13.23 7.23
CA TYR A 468 -3.89 -14.34 6.26
C TYR A 468 -3.39 -15.65 6.85
N LEU A 469 -2.34 -15.65 7.67
CA LEU A 469 -1.91 -16.85 8.39
C LEU A 469 -3.03 -17.38 9.30
N LEU A 470 -3.78 -16.47 9.93
CA LEU A 470 -4.92 -16.85 10.75
C LEU A 470 -6.05 -17.46 9.90
N LEU A 471 -6.36 -16.87 8.73
CA LEU A 471 -7.37 -17.41 7.80
C LEU A 471 -7.02 -18.82 7.30
N LEU A 472 -5.74 -19.09 7.09
CA LEU A 472 -5.25 -20.40 6.66
C LEU A 472 -5.20 -21.43 7.80
N SER A 473 -5.30 -21.01 9.08
CA SER A 473 -5.26 -21.92 10.22
C SER A 473 -6.56 -22.75 10.33
N PRO A 474 -6.48 -24.10 10.30
CA PRO A 474 -7.67 -24.95 10.48
C PRO A 474 -8.36 -24.76 11.85
N GLU A 475 -7.60 -24.37 12.88
CA GLU A 475 -8.12 -24.16 14.23
C GLU A 475 -9.11 -22.99 14.31
N LEU A 476 -8.99 -22.01 13.43
CA LEU A 476 -9.93 -20.89 13.35
C LEU A 476 -11.34 -21.37 13.02
N TRP A 477 -11.46 -22.37 12.15
CA TRP A 477 -12.73 -22.85 11.59
C TRP A 477 -13.34 -24.00 12.40
N ARG A 478 -12.56 -24.66 13.26
CA ARG A 478 -13.05 -25.70 14.16
C ARG A 478 -13.95 -25.10 15.25
N ARG A 479 -15.14 -25.70 15.45
CA ARG A 479 -15.95 -25.41 16.64
C ARG A 479 -15.20 -25.95 17.86
N ARG A 480 -14.80 -25.07 18.79
CA ARG A 480 -14.53 -25.52 20.15
C ARG A 480 -15.89 -25.86 20.78
N PHE A 481 -16.09 -27.11 21.09
CA PHE A 481 -17.17 -27.56 21.98
C PHE A 481 -16.90 -27.06 23.39
#